data_ee99effb374ddc6872ff3ce24cffc600
#
_entry.id   ee99effb374ddc6872ff3ce24cffc600
#
_cell.length_a   1.000
_cell.length_b   1.000
_cell.length_c   1.000
_cell.angle_alpha   90.00
_cell.angle_beta   90.00
_cell.angle_gamma   90.00
#
_symmetry.space_group_name_H-M   'P 1'
#
loop_
_entity.id
_entity.type
_entity.pdbx_description
1 polymer ?
#
loop_
_entity_poly.entity_id
_entity_poly.type
_entity_poly.pdbx_seq_one_letter_code
_entity_poly.pdbx_strand_id
1 'polypeptide(L)'
;MALVNVMEQIVDEKLEQMLQDEDCCKCERCLEDMKAMALNKLPAKYVSTHNGELFTKLLFMMRQNSADINVAVSNAIKVVIEHPSHQKSVEQEMNEAKNAV
;
A
#
# COMPACT_ATOMS: atom_id res chain seq x y z
N MET A 1 1.18 24.17 1.61
CA MET A 1 1.41 22.74 1.40
C MET A 1 0.40 22.16 0.42
N ALA A 2 0.83 21.30 -0.48
CA ALA A 2 -0.09 20.67 -1.43
C ALA A 2 -0.94 19.63 -0.71
N LEU A 3 -2.10 19.33 -1.29
CA LEU A 3 -2.99 18.29 -0.78
C LEU A 3 -2.28 16.94 -0.82
N VAL A 4 -2.32 16.21 0.29
CA VAL A 4 -1.64 14.93 0.46
C VAL A 4 -2.59 13.89 1.01
N ASN A 5 -2.55 12.69 0.45
CA ASN A 5 -3.25 11.54 1.03
C ASN A 5 -2.32 10.86 2.02
N VAL A 6 -2.55 11.09 3.31
CA VAL A 6 -1.70 10.55 4.38
C VAL A 6 -1.71 9.03 4.39
N MET A 7 -2.77 8.41 3.89
CA MET A 7 -2.84 6.95 3.81
C MET A 7 -1.71 6.36 2.97
N GLU A 8 -1.22 7.07 1.95
CA GLU A 8 -0.09 6.62 1.14
C GLU A 8 1.17 6.46 1.99
N GLN A 9 1.42 7.43 2.88
CA GLN A 9 2.59 7.37 3.77
C GLN A 9 2.44 6.26 4.80
N ILE A 10 1.24 6.09 5.34
CA ILE A 10 0.94 5.06 6.32
C ILE A 10 1.17 3.68 5.71
N VAL A 11 0.68 3.46 4.49
CA VAL A 11 0.87 2.20 3.78
C VAL A 11 2.34 1.95 3.47
N ASP A 12 3.08 2.98 3.04
CA ASP A 12 4.51 2.85 2.77
C ASP A 12 5.27 2.38 4.01
N GLU A 13 5.00 2.98 5.16
CA GLU A 13 5.67 2.63 6.40
C GLU A 13 5.31 1.21 6.85
N LYS A 14 4.04 0.85 6.75
CA LYS A 14 3.58 -0.48 7.12
C LYS A 14 4.15 -1.55 6.19
N LEU A 15 4.18 -1.27 4.90
CA LEU A 15 4.72 -2.17 3.90
C LEU A 15 6.19 -2.44 4.16
N GLU A 16 6.97 -1.39 4.40
CA GLU A 16 8.39 -1.52 4.73
C GLU A 16 8.58 -2.38 5.97
N GLN A 17 7.81 -2.13 7.01
CA GLN A 17 7.88 -2.87 8.26
C GLN A 17 7.57 -4.35 8.07
N MET A 18 6.51 -4.68 7.33
CA MET A 18 6.09 -6.05 7.11
C MET A 18 7.05 -6.83 6.20
N LEU A 19 7.68 -6.14 5.24
CA LEU A 19 8.57 -6.79 4.29
C LEU A 19 9.96 -7.07 4.85
N GLN A 20 10.31 -6.54 6.01
CA GLN A 20 11.62 -6.80 6.62
C GLN A 20 11.88 -8.28 6.85
N ASP A 21 10.84 -9.02 7.21
CA ASP A 21 10.95 -10.44 7.51
C ASP A 21 10.48 -11.34 6.37
N GLU A 22 10.09 -10.76 5.24
CA GLU A 22 9.61 -11.52 4.10
C GLU A 22 10.71 -11.78 3.09
N ASP A 23 10.84 -13.05 2.67
CA ASP A 23 11.78 -13.45 1.64
C ASP A 23 11.07 -13.48 0.29
N CYS A 24 10.92 -12.30 -0.30
CA CYS A 24 10.21 -12.13 -1.56
C CYS A 24 10.86 -11.04 -2.41
N CYS A 25 10.40 -10.91 -3.65
CA CYS A 25 10.86 -9.84 -4.52
C CYS A 25 10.42 -8.49 -3.97
N LYS A 26 11.38 -7.59 -3.78
CA LYS A 26 11.15 -6.24 -3.28
C LYS A 26 11.54 -5.18 -4.30
N CYS A 27 11.44 -5.51 -5.58
CA CYS A 27 11.71 -4.54 -6.62
C CYS A 27 10.66 -3.44 -6.64
N GLU A 28 10.99 -2.33 -7.26
CA GLU A 28 10.10 -1.17 -7.30
C GLU A 28 8.71 -1.52 -7.81
N ARG A 29 8.63 -2.33 -8.85
CA ARG A 29 7.33 -2.73 -9.43
C ARG A 29 6.49 -3.54 -8.44
N CYS A 30 7.09 -4.50 -7.76
CA CYS A 30 6.37 -5.29 -6.76
C CYS A 30 5.89 -4.42 -5.61
N LEU A 31 6.72 -3.50 -5.14
CA LEU A 31 6.37 -2.59 -4.06
C LEU A 31 5.22 -1.68 -4.46
N GLU A 32 5.24 -1.14 -5.67
CA GLU A 32 4.17 -0.28 -6.18
C GLU A 32 2.86 -1.05 -6.32
N ASP A 33 2.91 -2.29 -6.80
CA ASP A 33 1.73 -3.14 -6.90
C ASP A 33 1.11 -3.41 -5.53
N MET A 34 1.96 -3.75 -4.55
CA MET A 34 1.50 -3.97 -3.18
C MET A 34 0.84 -2.72 -2.61
N LYS A 35 1.48 -1.58 -2.81
CA LYS A 35 0.98 -0.30 -2.33
C LYS A 35 -0.36 0.05 -2.97
N ALA A 36 -0.45 -0.09 -4.28
CA ALA A 36 -1.69 0.22 -5.01
C ALA A 36 -2.85 -0.67 -4.54
N MET A 37 -2.60 -1.97 -4.39
CA MET A 37 -3.63 -2.89 -3.92
C MET A 37 -4.11 -2.55 -2.52
N ALA A 38 -3.20 -2.25 -1.61
CA ALA A 38 -3.55 -1.88 -0.24
C ALA A 38 -4.34 -0.57 -0.22
N LEU A 39 -3.89 0.43 -0.98
CA LEU A 39 -4.55 1.73 -1.01
C LEU A 39 -5.96 1.65 -1.59
N ASN A 40 -6.20 0.75 -2.53
CA ASN A 40 -7.53 0.55 -3.10
C ASN A 40 -8.52 -0.06 -2.11
N LYS A 41 -8.04 -0.63 -1.03
CA LYS A 41 -8.88 -1.24 0.01
C LYS A 41 -9.05 -0.35 1.24
N LEU A 42 -8.36 0.78 1.28
CA LEU A 42 -8.36 1.67 2.43
C LEU A 42 -8.95 3.03 2.06
N PRO A 43 -9.62 3.71 3.01
CA PRO A 43 -10.13 5.05 2.75
C PRO A 43 -8.98 6.05 2.62
N ALA A 44 -9.11 6.99 1.69
CA ALA A 44 -8.15 8.07 1.56
C ALA A 44 -8.24 9.02 2.75
N LYS A 45 -7.11 9.60 3.14
CA LYS A 45 -7.05 10.59 4.24
C LYS A 45 -6.27 11.80 3.74
N TYR A 46 -6.98 12.73 3.13
CA TYR A 46 -6.37 13.93 2.58
C TYR A 46 -6.23 15.02 3.63
N VAL A 47 -5.06 15.63 3.65
CA VAL A 47 -4.75 16.77 4.52
C VAL A 47 -4.05 17.84 3.70
N SER A 48 -4.12 19.07 4.15
CA SER A 48 -3.48 20.19 3.46
C SER A 48 -2.45 20.93 4.31
N THR A 49 -2.20 20.46 5.52
CA THR A 49 -1.23 21.09 6.43
C THR A 49 -0.34 20.05 7.08
N HIS A 50 0.87 20.47 7.49
CA HIS A 50 1.78 19.58 8.23
C HIS A 50 1.18 19.13 9.55
N ASN A 51 0.48 20.01 10.27
CA ASN A 51 -0.15 19.64 11.53
C ASN A 51 -1.23 18.59 11.31
N GLY A 52 -2.03 18.73 10.25
CA GLY A 52 -3.04 17.75 9.89
C GLY A 52 -2.41 16.39 9.56
N GLU A 53 -1.30 16.40 8.84
CA GLU A 53 -0.57 15.19 8.50
C GLU A 53 -0.07 14.46 9.75
N LEU A 54 0.59 15.17 10.65
CA LEU A 54 1.10 14.60 11.89
C LEU A 54 -0.05 14.07 12.77
N PHE A 55 -1.11 14.84 12.90
CA PHE A 55 -2.26 14.45 13.71
C PHE A 55 -2.91 13.16 13.18
N THR A 56 -3.09 13.10 11.86
CA THR A 56 -3.70 11.92 11.23
C THR A 56 -2.82 10.69 11.42
N LYS A 57 -1.51 10.82 11.23
CA LYS A 57 -0.58 9.71 11.45
C LYS A 57 -0.64 9.21 12.89
N LEU A 58 -0.66 10.12 13.86
CA LEU A 58 -0.76 9.76 15.27
C LEU A 58 -2.05 9.00 15.56
N LEU A 59 -3.17 9.44 15.00
CA LEU A 59 -4.45 8.76 15.20
C LEU A 59 -4.40 7.31 14.70
N PHE A 60 -3.80 7.07 13.54
CA PHE A 60 -3.69 5.71 13.01
C PHE A 60 -2.70 4.85 13.77
N MET A 61 -1.68 5.45 14.38
CA MET A 61 -0.73 4.72 15.21
C MET A 61 -1.32 4.32 16.56
N MET A 62 -2.23 5.13 17.10
CA MET A 62 -2.78 4.94 18.44
C MET A 62 -4.08 4.17 18.50
N ARG A 63 -4.76 3.97 17.37
CA ARG A 63 -6.07 3.34 17.32
C ARG A 63 -6.03 1.99 16.62
N GLN A 64 -7.10 1.21 16.80
CA GLN A 64 -7.26 -0.08 16.17
C GLN A 64 -7.45 0.02 14.64
N ASN A 65 -7.54 1.21 14.09
CA ASN A 65 -7.56 1.41 12.64
C ASN A 65 -6.34 0.78 11.96
N SER A 66 -5.27 0.57 12.71
CA SER A 66 -4.10 -0.14 12.21
C SER A 66 -4.41 -1.58 11.82
N ALA A 67 -5.45 -2.19 12.40
CA ALA A 67 -5.84 -3.55 12.04
C ALA A 67 -6.29 -3.64 10.59
N ASP A 68 -7.10 -2.70 10.12
CA ASP A 68 -7.53 -2.65 8.73
C ASP A 68 -6.36 -2.45 7.79
N ILE A 69 -5.44 -1.59 8.18
CA ILE A 69 -4.22 -1.34 7.40
C ILE A 69 -3.37 -2.60 7.34
N ASN A 70 -3.19 -3.28 8.46
CA ASN A 70 -2.43 -4.52 8.50
C ASN A 70 -3.02 -5.58 7.59
N VAL A 71 -4.33 -5.76 7.60
CA VAL A 71 -5.02 -6.73 6.75
C VAL A 71 -4.86 -6.36 5.28
N ALA A 72 -5.07 -5.09 4.93
CA ALA A 72 -4.97 -4.64 3.55
C ALA A 72 -3.55 -4.83 3.00
N VAL A 73 -2.54 -4.45 3.77
CA VAL A 73 -1.14 -4.58 3.36
C VAL A 73 -0.72 -6.05 3.29
N SER A 74 -1.10 -6.85 4.29
CA SER A 74 -0.79 -8.27 4.32
C SER A 74 -1.38 -9.00 3.11
N ASN A 75 -2.63 -8.72 2.79
CA ASN A 75 -3.28 -9.31 1.62
C ASN A 75 -2.62 -8.88 0.31
N ALA A 76 -2.22 -7.61 0.21
CA ALA A 76 -1.53 -7.10 -0.96
C ALA A 76 -0.19 -7.79 -1.17
N ILE A 77 0.58 -7.96 -0.09
CA ILE A 77 1.85 -8.68 -0.15
C ILE A 77 1.65 -10.10 -0.65
N LYS A 78 0.67 -10.80 -0.08
CA LYS A 78 0.38 -12.17 -0.44
C LYS A 78 0.02 -12.31 -1.92
N VAL A 79 -0.84 -11.45 -2.42
CA VAL A 79 -1.27 -11.50 -3.82
C VAL A 79 -0.09 -11.26 -4.76
N VAL A 80 0.73 -10.25 -4.47
CA VAL A 80 1.87 -9.93 -5.34
C VAL A 80 2.94 -11.02 -5.30
N ILE A 81 3.17 -11.64 -4.15
CA ILE A 81 4.11 -12.76 -4.05
C ILE A 81 3.64 -13.92 -4.93
N GLU A 82 2.35 -14.22 -4.92
CA GLU A 82 1.78 -15.32 -5.70
C GLU A 82 1.73 -15.00 -7.19
N HIS A 83 1.60 -13.71 -7.56
CA HIS A 83 1.42 -13.27 -8.94
C HIS A 83 2.28 -12.03 -9.25
N PRO A 84 3.61 -12.17 -9.29
CA PRO A 84 4.48 -11.01 -9.52
C PRO A 84 4.33 -10.50 -10.96
N SER A 85 3.98 -9.22 -11.09
CA SER A 85 3.69 -8.64 -12.41
C SER A 85 4.92 -8.48 -13.29
N HIS A 86 6.11 -8.34 -12.70
CA HIS A 86 7.33 -8.19 -13.51
C HIS A 86 7.75 -9.47 -14.23
N GLN A 87 7.14 -10.61 -13.90
CA GLN A 87 7.41 -11.88 -14.56
C GLN A 87 6.37 -12.22 -15.62
N LYS A 88 5.41 -11.34 -15.87
CA LYS A 88 4.32 -11.59 -16.79
C LYS A 88 4.60 -10.99 -18.15
N SER A 89 3.97 -11.59 -19.19
CA SER A 89 4.01 -11.02 -20.51
C SER A 89 3.25 -9.69 -20.57
N VAL A 90 3.56 -8.87 -21.55
CA VAL A 90 2.85 -7.60 -21.74
C VAL A 90 1.35 -7.80 -21.83
N GLU A 91 0.91 -8.86 -22.50
CA GLU A 91 -0.50 -9.18 -22.65
C GLU A 91 -1.15 -9.46 -21.30
N GLN A 92 -0.48 -10.24 -20.44
CA GLN A 92 -0.99 -10.52 -19.10
C GLN A 92 -1.07 -9.26 -18.27
N GLU A 93 -0.08 -8.39 -18.37
CA GLU A 93 -0.09 -7.11 -17.66
C GLU A 93 -1.26 -6.24 -18.09
N MET A 94 -1.55 -6.18 -19.38
CA MET A 94 -2.68 -5.41 -19.89
C MET A 94 -4.01 -5.96 -19.37
N ASN A 95 -4.16 -7.26 -19.33
CA ASN A 95 -5.38 -7.88 -18.79
C ASN A 95 -5.55 -7.59 -17.30
N GLU A 96 -4.47 -7.61 -16.54
CA GLU A 96 -4.51 -7.28 -15.13
C GLU A 96 -4.85 -5.82 -14.87
N ALA A 97 -4.34 -4.92 -15.70
CA ALA A 97 -4.66 -3.50 -15.57
C ALA A 97 -6.16 -3.26 -15.72
N LYS A 98 -6.84 -4.06 -16.53
CA LYS A 98 -8.30 -3.95 -16.67
C LYS A 98 -9.06 -4.50 -15.48
N ASN A 99 -8.49 -5.46 -14.76
CA ASN A 99 -9.17 -6.17 -13.69
C ASN A 99 -8.76 -5.68 -12.29
N ALA A 100 -7.65 -4.99 -12.17
CA ALA A 100 -7.08 -4.61 -10.88
C ALA A 100 -7.68 -3.32 -10.31
N VAL A 101 -8.47 -2.62 -11.05
CA VAL A 101 -9.00 -1.32 -10.62
C VAL A 101 -10.48 -1.43 -10.18
#